data_451bbefb743061623d1d1b8c59689ab0
#
_entry.id   451bbefb743061623d1d1b8c59689ab0
#
_cell.length_a   1.000
_cell.length_b   1.000
_cell.length_c   1.000
_cell.angle_alpha   90.00
_cell.angle_beta   90.00
_cell.angle_gamma   90.00
#
_symmetry.space_group_name_H-M   'P 1'
#
loop_
_entity.id
_entity.type
_entity.pdbx_description
1 polymer ?
#
loop_
_entity_poly.entity_id
_entity_poly.type
_entity_poly.pdbx_seq_one_letter_code
_entity_poly.pdbx_strand_id
1 'polypeptide(L)'
;MLFRSGIPVLMQDNNLKGASAVIEKDLAAGKLAELLDADMLVILTSVDNVCLNYGQPDEKPLSTMTVAEAKKYMEQGQFGEGDMLPKIEAAINFIGDSAIRSVLITKLNKDGSNIHGGMGTMITK
;
A
#
# COMPACT_ATOMS: atom_id res chain seq x y z
N MET A 1 10.28 7.00 6.04
CA MET A 1 9.34 7.98 6.62
C MET A 1 8.09 7.25 7.10
N LEU A 2 7.68 7.49 8.33
CA LEU A 2 6.41 7.00 8.86
C LEU A 2 5.32 8.04 8.55
N PHE A 3 4.31 7.64 7.78
CA PHE A 3 3.22 8.51 7.40
C PHE A 3 1.89 7.94 7.90
N ARG A 4 1.11 8.73 8.62
CA ARG A 4 -0.17 8.30 9.19
C ARG A 4 -1.36 8.98 8.53
N SER A 5 -1.32 10.30 8.38
CA SER A 5 -2.37 11.06 7.73
C SER A 5 -1.86 12.45 7.38
N GLY A 6 -2.60 13.15 6.56
CA GLY A 6 -2.35 14.53 6.22
C GLY A 6 -3.55 15.40 6.55
N ILE A 7 -3.34 16.71 6.49
CA ILE A 7 -4.43 17.68 6.61
C ILE A 7 -4.85 18.08 5.20
N PRO A 8 -6.12 17.82 4.79
CA PRO A 8 -6.58 18.23 3.48
C PRO A 8 -6.69 19.76 3.39
N VAL A 9 -6.14 20.32 2.31
CA VAL A 9 -6.19 21.76 2.04
C VAL A 9 -6.57 22.01 0.59
N LEU A 10 -7.17 23.18 0.36
CA LEU A 10 -7.47 23.67 -0.98
C LEU A 10 -6.62 24.91 -1.25
N MET A 11 -6.09 25.01 -2.47
CA MET A 11 -5.44 26.23 -2.94
C MET A 11 -6.51 27.13 -3.53
N GLN A 12 -6.71 28.30 -2.93
CA GLN A 12 -7.65 29.29 -3.42
C GLN A 12 -7.00 30.67 -3.34
N ASP A 13 -6.97 31.38 -4.46
CA ASP A 13 -6.37 32.72 -4.57
C ASP A 13 -4.95 32.80 -3.98
N ASN A 14 -4.11 31.79 -4.25
CA ASN A 14 -2.76 31.61 -3.70
C ASN A 14 -2.71 31.42 -2.17
N ASN A 15 -3.82 31.16 -1.52
CA ASN A 15 -3.87 30.84 -0.10
C ASN A 15 -4.30 29.41 0.11
N LEU A 16 -3.74 28.77 1.15
CA LEU A 16 -4.14 27.43 1.56
C LEU A 16 -5.30 27.54 2.54
N LYS A 17 -6.36 26.80 2.27
CA LYS A 17 -7.52 26.68 3.18
C LYS A 17 -7.71 25.23 3.57
N GLY A 18 -8.03 24.98 4.85
CA GLY A 18 -8.39 23.66 5.31
C GLY A 18 -9.66 23.18 4.60
N ALA A 19 -9.70 21.91 4.25
CA ALA A 19 -10.84 21.24 3.64
C ALA A 19 -11.40 20.18 4.59
N SER A 20 -12.74 20.09 4.67
CA SER A 20 -13.39 19.03 5.44
C SER A 20 -13.43 17.77 4.58
N ALA A 21 -12.53 16.84 4.87
CA ALA A 21 -12.41 15.59 4.14
C ALA A 21 -11.75 14.52 5.01
N VAL A 22 -12.02 13.25 4.68
CA VAL A 22 -11.30 12.11 5.25
C VAL A 22 -10.27 11.63 4.23
N ILE A 23 -9.01 11.53 4.67
CA ILE A 23 -7.91 11.06 3.82
C ILE A 23 -7.54 9.65 4.24
N GLU A 24 -7.58 8.70 3.29
CA GLU A 24 -7.06 7.36 3.50
C GLU A 24 -5.52 7.41 3.55
N LYS A 25 -4.95 6.99 4.69
CA LYS A 25 -3.49 7.12 4.93
C LYS A 25 -2.63 6.38 3.92
N ASP A 26 -3.07 5.21 3.44
CA ASP A 26 -2.30 4.41 2.50
C ASP A 26 -2.24 5.07 1.12
N LEU A 27 -3.37 5.60 0.65
CA LEU A 27 -3.42 6.33 -0.62
C LEU A 27 -2.61 7.63 -0.54
N ALA A 28 -2.68 8.33 0.58
CA ALA A 28 -1.88 9.55 0.81
C ALA A 28 -0.39 9.24 0.82
N ALA A 29 0.03 8.15 1.49
CA ALA A 29 1.43 7.73 1.51
C ALA A 29 1.93 7.36 0.12
N GLY A 30 1.12 6.65 -0.68
CA GLY A 30 1.44 6.32 -2.06
C GLY A 30 1.62 7.57 -2.92
N LYS A 31 0.73 8.55 -2.77
CA LYS A 31 0.84 9.81 -3.50
C LYS A 31 2.08 10.60 -3.11
N LEU A 32 2.40 10.63 -1.83
CA LEU A 32 3.62 11.28 -1.35
C LEU A 32 4.87 10.61 -1.93
N ALA A 33 4.91 9.28 -1.91
CA ALA A 33 6.03 8.53 -2.49
C ALA A 33 6.19 8.82 -3.99
N GLU A 34 5.08 8.93 -4.72
CA GLU A 34 5.07 9.31 -6.13
C GLU A 34 5.64 10.71 -6.34
N LEU A 35 5.21 11.69 -5.54
CA LEU A 35 5.67 13.08 -5.63
C LEU A 35 7.16 13.23 -5.28
N LEU A 36 7.68 12.36 -4.40
CA LEU A 36 9.10 12.31 -4.04
C LEU A 36 9.92 11.48 -5.01
N ASP A 37 9.29 10.90 -6.02
CA ASP A 37 9.93 9.99 -6.98
C ASP A 37 10.69 8.84 -6.29
N ALA A 38 10.07 8.27 -5.27
CA ALA A 38 10.64 7.15 -4.54
C ALA A 38 10.65 5.89 -5.42
N ASP A 39 11.66 5.05 -5.23
CA ASP A 39 11.75 3.77 -5.94
C ASP A 39 10.98 2.67 -5.23
N MET A 40 10.79 2.78 -3.92
CA MET A 40 10.13 1.78 -3.11
C MET A 40 9.23 2.42 -2.06
N LEU A 41 8.03 1.87 -1.92
CA LEU A 41 7.10 2.21 -0.85
C LEU A 41 6.97 1.00 0.08
N VAL A 42 7.14 1.20 1.38
CA VAL A 42 6.93 0.16 2.38
C VAL A 42 5.66 0.49 3.15
N ILE A 43 4.71 -0.42 3.13
CA ILE A 43 3.44 -0.30 3.85
C ILE A 43 3.44 -1.31 5.00
N LEU A 44 3.33 -0.81 6.23
CA LEU A 44 3.30 -1.64 7.42
C LEU A 44 1.85 -1.98 7.78
N THR A 45 1.62 -3.23 8.08
CA THR A 45 0.29 -3.74 8.41
C THR A 45 0.36 -4.74 9.57
N SER A 46 -0.78 -5.27 9.98
CA SER A 46 -0.88 -6.20 11.10
C SER A 46 -0.60 -7.65 10.74
N VAL A 47 -0.45 -7.95 9.45
CA VAL A 47 -0.18 -9.32 8.98
C VAL A 47 1.16 -9.39 8.27
N ASP A 48 1.78 -10.57 8.27
CA ASP A 48 3.10 -10.77 7.67
C ASP A 48 3.08 -10.67 6.16
N ASN A 49 2.03 -11.19 5.52
CA ASN A 49 1.91 -11.25 4.07
C ASN A 49 0.49 -10.91 3.63
N VAL A 50 0.36 -10.46 2.38
CA VAL A 50 -0.93 -10.45 1.69
C VAL A 50 -1.31 -11.91 1.42
N CYS A 51 -2.54 -12.28 1.75
CA CYS A 51 -3.00 -13.66 1.59
C CYS A 51 -4.16 -13.76 0.63
N LEU A 52 -4.17 -14.83 -0.16
CA LEU A 52 -5.36 -15.26 -0.88
C LEU A 52 -6.24 -16.06 0.07
N ASN A 53 -7.56 -15.94 -0.09
CA ASN A 53 -8.55 -16.65 0.73
C ASN A 53 -8.33 -16.45 2.24
N TYR A 54 -8.06 -15.20 2.63
CA TYR A 54 -7.78 -14.84 4.02
C TYR A 54 -8.92 -15.29 4.95
N GLY A 55 -8.53 -15.96 6.04
CA GLY A 55 -9.48 -16.48 7.01
C GLY A 55 -10.17 -17.79 6.60
N GLN A 56 -9.84 -18.35 5.44
CA GLN A 56 -10.38 -19.62 4.95
C GLN A 56 -9.38 -20.76 5.17
N PRO A 57 -9.84 -22.04 5.16
CA PRO A 57 -8.92 -23.17 5.32
C PRO A 57 -7.83 -23.27 4.26
N ASP A 58 -8.07 -22.72 3.06
CA ASP A 58 -7.13 -22.69 1.95
C ASP A 58 -6.38 -21.36 1.83
N GLU A 59 -6.27 -20.60 2.93
CA GLU A 59 -5.50 -19.37 2.99
C GLU A 59 -4.07 -19.58 2.49
N LYS A 60 -3.63 -18.72 1.56
CA LYS A 60 -2.31 -18.81 0.97
C LYS A 60 -1.58 -17.47 1.08
N PRO A 61 -0.50 -17.38 1.87
CA PRO A 61 0.30 -16.16 1.91
C PRO A 61 1.11 -16.02 0.61
N LEU A 62 1.21 -14.76 0.15
CA LEU A 62 1.95 -14.43 -1.07
C LEU A 62 3.27 -13.76 -0.69
N SER A 63 4.36 -14.21 -1.30
CA SER A 63 5.67 -13.54 -1.16
C SER A 63 5.89 -12.49 -2.23
N THR A 64 5.33 -12.69 -3.41
CA THR A 64 5.41 -11.74 -4.53
C THR A 64 4.07 -11.66 -5.25
N MET A 65 3.83 -10.50 -5.87
CA MET A 65 2.62 -10.27 -6.66
C MET A 65 2.90 -9.19 -7.70
N THR A 66 2.38 -9.37 -8.90
CA THR A 66 2.45 -8.32 -9.92
C THR A 66 1.24 -7.40 -9.83
N VAL A 67 1.32 -6.21 -10.44
CA VAL A 67 0.19 -5.29 -10.54
C VAL A 67 -0.99 -5.96 -11.25
N ALA A 68 -0.72 -6.73 -12.31
CA ALA A 68 -1.76 -7.45 -13.04
C ALA A 68 -2.46 -8.49 -12.15
N GLU A 69 -1.69 -9.25 -11.37
CA GLU A 69 -2.25 -10.20 -10.40
C GLU A 69 -3.05 -9.49 -9.31
N ALA A 70 -2.55 -8.35 -8.81
CA ALA A 70 -3.24 -7.56 -7.80
C ALA A 70 -4.61 -7.09 -8.30
N LYS A 71 -4.69 -6.59 -9.52
CA LYS A 71 -5.95 -6.18 -10.13
C LYS A 71 -6.93 -7.35 -10.29
N LYS A 72 -6.42 -8.49 -10.72
CA LYS A 72 -7.22 -9.71 -10.85
C LYS A 72 -7.81 -10.15 -9.51
N TYR A 73 -6.99 -10.16 -8.45
CA TYR A 73 -7.45 -10.54 -7.12
C TYR A 73 -8.44 -9.54 -6.54
N MET A 74 -8.28 -8.24 -6.84
CA MET A 74 -9.26 -7.23 -6.47
C MET A 74 -10.63 -7.50 -7.09
N GLU A 75 -10.67 -7.85 -8.38
CA GLU A 75 -11.90 -8.21 -9.09
C GLU A 75 -12.56 -9.45 -8.48
N GLN A 76 -11.77 -10.38 -7.96
CA GLN A 76 -12.26 -11.59 -7.28
C GLN A 76 -12.71 -11.33 -5.85
N GLY A 77 -12.54 -10.11 -5.33
CA GLY A 77 -12.90 -9.78 -3.95
C GLY A 77 -11.96 -10.38 -2.91
N GLN A 78 -10.74 -10.74 -3.27
CA GLN A 78 -9.78 -11.41 -2.38
C GLN A 78 -9.37 -10.57 -1.18
N PHE A 79 -9.37 -9.25 -1.31
CA PHE A 79 -8.89 -8.35 -0.26
C PHE A 79 -10.02 -7.79 0.62
N GLY A 80 -11.29 -8.10 0.29
CA GLY A 80 -12.45 -7.61 1.01
C GLY A 80 -12.56 -6.08 0.98
N GLU A 81 -13.37 -5.53 1.87
CA GLU A 81 -13.56 -4.08 1.99
C GLU A 81 -12.78 -3.48 3.17
N GLY A 82 -11.92 -4.27 3.82
CA GLY A 82 -11.17 -3.85 4.99
C GLY A 82 -9.88 -3.12 4.69
N ASP A 83 -8.92 -3.22 5.63
CA ASP A 83 -7.65 -2.49 5.59
C ASP A 83 -6.76 -2.83 4.41
N MET A 84 -6.86 -4.05 3.88
CA MET A 84 -5.92 -4.50 2.84
C MET A 84 -6.21 -3.86 1.49
N LEU A 85 -7.47 -3.63 1.14
CA LEU A 85 -7.84 -3.08 -0.16
C LEU A 85 -7.20 -1.70 -0.43
N PRO A 86 -7.26 -0.72 0.51
CA PRO A 86 -6.58 0.56 0.30
C PRO A 86 -5.07 0.43 0.10
N LYS A 87 -4.43 -0.55 0.76
CA LYS A 87 -3.00 -0.81 0.62
C LYS A 87 -2.66 -1.30 -0.78
N ILE A 88 -3.46 -2.21 -1.32
CA ILE A 88 -3.29 -2.73 -2.67
C ILE A 88 -3.55 -1.63 -3.72
N GLU A 89 -4.58 -0.82 -3.52
CA GLU A 89 -4.87 0.32 -4.40
C GLU A 89 -3.72 1.33 -4.41
N ALA A 90 -3.17 1.66 -3.24
CA ALA A 90 -2.02 2.55 -3.12
C ALA A 90 -0.80 1.99 -3.85
N ALA A 91 -0.56 0.69 -3.73
CA ALA A 91 0.54 0.01 -4.41
C ALA A 91 0.38 0.09 -5.93
N ILE A 92 -0.79 -0.22 -6.44
CA ILE A 92 -1.08 -0.17 -7.88
C ILE A 92 -0.87 1.25 -8.43
N ASN A 93 -1.38 2.26 -7.73
CA ASN A 93 -1.26 3.65 -8.15
C ASN A 93 0.19 4.14 -8.11
N PHE A 94 0.95 3.75 -7.08
CA PHE A 94 2.36 4.14 -6.95
C PHE A 94 3.23 3.51 -8.04
N ILE A 95 3.07 2.22 -8.30
CA ILE A 95 3.86 1.51 -9.31
C ILE A 95 3.48 1.98 -10.71
N GLY A 96 2.18 2.09 -11.01
CA GLY A 96 1.70 2.47 -12.34
C GLY A 96 2.34 1.61 -13.43
N ASP A 97 3.00 2.24 -14.39
CA ASP A 97 3.71 1.55 -15.47
C ASP A 97 5.22 1.47 -15.26
N SER A 98 5.71 1.85 -14.06
CA SER A 98 7.14 1.87 -13.79
C SER A 98 7.70 0.48 -13.55
N ALA A 99 8.73 0.11 -14.28
CA ALA A 99 9.44 -1.16 -14.11
C ALA A 99 10.39 -1.16 -12.91
N ILE A 100 10.71 0.01 -12.34
CA ILE A 100 11.66 0.16 -11.24
C ILE A 100 11.00 0.36 -9.88
N ARG A 101 9.76 0.82 -9.83
CA ARG A 101 9.04 1.01 -8.57
C ARG A 101 8.53 -0.31 -8.03
N SER A 102 8.57 -0.45 -6.70
CA SER A 102 8.06 -1.62 -6.00
C SER A 102 7.39 -1.19 -4.70
N VAL A 103 6.51 -2.06 -4.19
CA VAL A 103 5.85 -1.86 -2.90
C VAL A 103 6.03 -3.11 -2.06
N LEU A 104 6.45 -2.93 -0.82
CA LEU A 104 6.53 -4.01 0.16
C LEU A 104 5.43 -3.81 1.19
N ILE A 105 4.54 -4.80 1.32
CA ILE A 105 3.52 -4.84 2.39
C ILE A 105 3.95 -5.88 3.40
N THR A 106 4.22 -5.47 4.63
CA THR A 106 4.76 -6.34 5.66
C THR A 106 4.32 -5.90 7.05
N LYS A 107 4.56 -6.77 8.02
CA LYS A 107 4.37 -6.48 9.44
C LYS A 107 5.69 -6.03 10.04
N LEU A 108 5.65 -4.96 10.82
CA LEU A 108 6.84 -4.51 11.54
C LEU A 108 7.05 -5.40 12.76
N ASN A 109 8.18 -6.08 12.84
CA ASN A 109 8.61 -6.77 14.04
C ASN A 109 9.16 -5.77 15.06
N LYS A 110 9.19 -6.16 16.35
CA LYS A 110 9.71 -5.31 17.43
C LYS A 110 11.15 -4.88 17.22
N ASP A 111 11.94 -5.69 16.52
CA ASP A 111 13.35 -5.41 16.20
C ASP A 111 13.54 -4.82 14.80
N GLY A 112 12.45 -4.56 14.05
CA GLY A 112 12.52 -4.02 12.69
C GLY A 112 13.04 -4.97 11.63
N SER A 113 13.21 -6.25 11.94
CA SER A 113 13.86 -7.21 11.04
C SER A 113 13.08 -7.50 9.75
N ASN A 114 11.77 -7.29 9.74
CA ASN A 114 10.94 -7.58 8.56
C ASN A 114 11.28 -6.72 7.34
N ILE A 115 11.79 -5.52 7.56
CA ILE A 115 12.13 -4.61 6.44
C ILE A 115 13.29 -5.18 5.62
N HIS A 116 14.18 -5.93 6.24
CA HIS A 116 15.36 -6.51 5.59
C HIS A 116 15.33 -8.03 5.49
N GLY A 117 14.36 -8.67 6.14
CA GLY A 117 14.38 -10.12 6.37
C GLY A 117 13.65 -10.97 5.35
N GLY A 118 13.17 -10.41 4.24
CA GLY A 118 12.47 -11.17 3.22
C GLY A 118 11.05 -11.58 3.59
N MET A 119 10.52 -11.09 4.70
CA MET A 119 9.12 -11.28 5.09
C MET A 119 8.25 -10.23 4.39
N GLY A 120 7.00 -10.57 4.11
CA GLY A 120 6.06 -9.65 3.47
C GLY A 120 5.77 -9.99 2.02
N THR A 121 4.94 -9.18 1.39
CA THR A 121 4.56 -9.34 -0.01
C THR A 121 5.16 -8.20 -0.82
N MET A 122 5.98 -8.53 -1.80
CA MET A 122 6.57 -7.56 -2.72
C MET A 122 5.68 -7.45 -3.96
N ILE A 123 5.25 -6.22 -4.28
CA ILE A 123 4.44 -5.94 -5.46
C ILE A 123 5.30 -5.19 -6.47
N THR A 124 5.29 -5.68 -7.71
CA THR A 124 6.04 -5.08 -8.84
C THR A 124 5.14 -5.01 -10.08
N LYS A 125 5.64 -4.38 -11.12
CA LYS A 125 4.91 -4.33 -12.41
C LYS A 125 4.65 -5.71 -12.98
#